data_1b9bb8d20b46bd87214637bb69e19872
#
_entry.id   1b9bb8d20b46bd87214637bb69e19872
#
_cell.length_a   1.000
_cell.length_b   1.000
_cell.length_c   1.000
_cell.angle_alpha   90.00
_cell.angle_beta   90.00
_cell.angle_gamma   90.00
#
_symmetry.space_group_name_H-M   'P 1'
#
loop_
_entity.id
_entity.type
_entity.pdbx_description
1 polymer ?
#
loop_
_entity_poly.entity_id
_entity_poly.type
_entity_poly.pdbx_seq_one_letter_code
_entity_poly.pdbx_strand_id
1 'polypeptide(L)'
;FSNVDGVLFCVDSTQGWSQQSEEHFLSLINLGINNLLFFLTKTDKKDIVFGKNELINKLIDFKEINYSLVEFSSINSDKKSVQKIIYEFFNKPESNINPPSLWVDRVFSIEGIGKVITGTASKNMSFDKVFVNDQQTQLDIREVESVGQKLNTLITSSSRIAISLKNNKSDPGKGSLLTNQLIEKTTYMLIRPNTDSALFLERGTLRIYVGTHTQIIKKCRTIKIDNKMFLLVQLEKSIPVLSLQKVLVHNLSKNMFIGGSVVHSTNNSYLIKKLNRDFRMKDNINSEKIFTLIPENLLTSNSKGFKRIGKFFIKNNDLKTLEENIKSNIIEINKSGVGSYFYKNFYIEEKELKKLIVDFKSIKIQKDQIVENKILDIDSQLLAEVKSQLGNALNVNEVDLKKYDTEAIKSLFMNGCLLRVTKNIVISEDHKNQLTEIIDSLPDKFSVTDFKEQSSLTRKYAIPYLEFLDKELVTQKIDSS
;
A
#
# COMPACT_ATOMS: atom_id res chain seq x y z
N PHE A 1 -2.77 15.45 9.86
CA PHE A 1 -2.74 15.63 8.39
C PHE A 1 -2.82 14.30 7.59
N SER A 2 -3.44 13.27 8.13
CA SER A 2 -3.69 12.03 7.38
C SER A 2 -4.86 12.24 6.40
N ASN A 3 -4.72 11.75 5.18
CA ASN A 3 -5.75 11.83 4.13
C ASN A 3 -6.18 13.28 3.78
N VAL A 4 -5.23 14.21 3.74
CA VAL A 4 -5.44 15.62 3.37
C VAL A 4 -4.67 15.93 2.09
N ASP A 5 -5.34 16.42 1.07
CA ASP A 5 -4.77 16.74 -0.25
C ASP A 5 -4.53 18.23 -0.44
N GLY A 6 -5.15 19.07 0.38
CA GLY A 6 -4.99 20.51 0.36
C GLY A 6 -5.43 21.16 1.67
N VAL A 7 -4.99 22.36 1.92
CA VAL A 7 -5.22 23.09 3.18
C VAL A 7 -5.67 24.51 2.91
N LEU A 8 -6.71 24.93 3.60
CA LEU A 8 -7.06 26.33 3.76
C LEU A 8 -6.27 26.87 4.95
N PHE A 9 -5.31 27.76 4.68
CA PHE A 9 -4.40 28.31 5.66
C PHE A 9 -4.79 29.75 6.01
N CYS A 10 -5.29 29.94 7.23
CA CYS A 10 -5.77 31.25 7.69
C CYS A 10 -4.66 32.02 8.41
N VAL A 11 -4.43 33.26 8.00
CA VAL A 11 -3.53 34.21 8.65
C VAL A 11 -4.33 35.44 9.06
N ASP A 12 -4.26 35.81 10.33
CA ASP A 12 -4.87 37.03 10.85
C ASP A 12 -4.04 38.26 10.43
N SER A 13 -4.59 39.13 9.61
CA SER A 13 -3.88 40.32 9.10
C SER A 13 -3.49 41.31 10.21
N THR A 14 -4.15 41.27 11.38
CA THR A 14 -3.82 42.16 12.52
C THR A 14 -2.73 41.57 13.42
N GLN A 15 -2.52 40.25 13.40
CA GLN A 15 -1.49 39.58 14.21
C GLN A 15 -0.26 39.19 13.37
N GLY A 16 -0.46 38.99 12.06
CA GLY A 16 0.58 38.62 11.13
C GLY A 16 1.02 37.16 11.20
N TRP A 17 2.20 36.90 10.71
CA TRP A 17 2.81 35.55 10.65
C TRP A 17 3.49 35.19 11.97
N SER A 18 2.80 34.43 12.81
CA SER A 18 3.31 33.99 14.11
C SER A 18 4.29 32.81 13.97
N GLN A 19 5.04 32.52 15.05
CA GLN A 19 5.86 31.31 15.13
C GLN A 19 5.01 30.04 14.90
N GLN A 20 3.79 30.00 15.41
CA GLN A 20 2.87 28.89 15.20
C GLN A 20 2.46 28.76 13.72
N SER A 21 2.27 29.89 13.03
CA SER A 21 2.02 29.88 11.57
C SER A 21 3.19 29.26 10.82
N GLU A 22 4.43 29.66 11.16
CA GLU A 22 5.65 29.09 10.59
C GLU A 22 5.75 27.59 10.81
N GLU A 23 5.55 27.11 12.04
CA GLU A 23 5.61 25.68 12.38
C GLU A 23 4.55 24.87 11.62
N HIS A 24 3.32 25.37 11.53
CA HIS A 24 2.25 24.71 10.77
C HIS A 24 2.57 24.67 9.28
N PHE A 25 3.01 25.78 8.72
CA PHE A 25 3.36 25.88 7.30
C PHE A 25 4.50 24.92 6.95
N LEU A 26 5.61 24.94 7.70
CA LEU A 26 6.75 24.05 7.49
C LEU A 26 6.35 22.58 7.66
N SER A 27 5.45 22.27 8.60
CA SER A 27 4.94 20.92 8.78
C SER A 27 4.16 20.44 7.55
N LEU A 28 3.32 21.28 6.95
CA LEU A 28 2.56 20.97 5.73
C LEU A 28 3.50 20.71 4.54
N ILE A 29 4.44 21.60 4.31
CA ILE A 29 5.40 21.49 3.20
C ILE A 29 6.24 20.22 3.36
N ASN A 30 6.77 19.98 4.55
CA ASN A 30 7.54 18.77 4.82
C ASN A 30 6.73 17.48 4.63
N LEU A 31 5.42 17.49 4.88
CA LEU A 31 4.53 16.37 4.58
C LEU A 31 4.20 16.24 3.08
N GLY A 32 4.69 17.15 2.25
CA GLY A 32 4.40 17.20 0.81
C GLY A 32 2.96 17.60 0.51
N ILE A 33 2.36 18.45 1.37
CA ILE A 33 1.05 19.07 1.12
C ILE A 33 1.31 20.41 0.45
N ASN A 34 1.22 20.43 -0.87
CA ASN A 34 1.64 21.57 -1.69
C ASN A 34 0.45 22.38 -2.23
N ASN A 35 -0.80 21.97 -1.98
CA ASN A 35 -2.00 22.71 -2.36
C ASN A 35 -2.46 23.56 -1.17
N LEU A 36 -2.18 24.88 -1.18
CA LEU A 36 -2.47 25.77 -0.07
C LEU A 36 -3.32 26.95 -0.54
N LEU A 37 -4.52 27.10 0.01
CA LEU A 37 -5.35 28.29 -0.17
C LEU A 37 -5.19 29.18 1.05
N PHE A 38 -4.49 30.30 0.90
CA PHE A 38 -4.28 31.24 1.98
C PHE A 38 -5.43 32.22 2.09
N PHE A 39 -5.94 32.38 3.29
CA PHE A 39 -6.90 33.42 3.65
C PHE A 39 -6.24 34.40 4.59
N LEU A 40 -6.06 35.65 4.13
CA LEU A 40 -5.80 36.79 4.99
C LEU A 40 -7.10 37.23 5.62
N THR A 41 -7.27 36.93 6.88
CA THR A 41 -8.51 37.19 7.61
C THR A 41 -8.50 38.56 8.29
N LYS A 42 -9.68 39.07 8.64
CA LYS A 42 -9.89 40.36 9.34
C LYS A 42 -9.41 41.57 8.53
N THR A 43 -9.48 41.52 7.23
CA THR A 43 -9.05 42.62 6.33
C THR A 43 -9.94 43.86 6.41
N ASP A 44 -11.04 43.81 7.15
CA ASP A 44 -11.90 44.93 7.50
C ASP A 44 -11.36 45.79 8.64
N LYS A 45 -10.36 45.31 9.38
CA LYS A 45 -9.78 46.06 10.52
C LYS A 45 -8.84 47.16 10.05
N LYS A 46 -8.70 48.22 10.88
CA LYS A 46 -7.80 49.34 10.58
C LYS A 46 -6.34 49.05 10.86
N ASP A 47 -6.06 48.17 11.82
CA ASP A 47 -4.73 47.84 12.33
C ASP A 47 -4.12 46.64 11.61
N ILE A 48 -4.01 46.69 10.28
CA ILE A 48 -3.41 45.62 9.49
C ILE A 48 -1.89 45.74 9.61
N VAL A 49 -1.22 44.71 10.13
CA VAL A 49 0.23 44.61 10.26
C VAL A 49 0.87 43.64 9.28
N PHE A 50 0.05 42.81 8.64
CA PHE A 50 0.49 41.78 7.71
C PHE A 50 -0.44 41.69 6.51
N GLY A 51 0.03 42.07 5.36
CA GLY A 51 -0.74 42.13 4.14
C GLY A 51 -0.36 41.08 3.11
N LYS A 52 -0.92 41.25 1.93
CA LYS A 52 -0.70 40.35 0.80
C LYS A 52 0.75 40.24 0.37
N ASN A 53 1.46 41.39 0.36
CA ASN A 53 2.85 41.42 -0.08
C ASN A 53 3.79 40.71 0.90
N GLU A 54 3.56 40.84 2.20
CA GLU A 54 4.32 40.17 3.23
C GLU A 54 4.14 38.65 3.13
N LEU A 55 2.92 38.19 2.84
CA LEU A 55 2.66 36.75 2.62
C LEU A 55 3.37 36.25 1.35
N ILE A 56 3.29 36.99 0.24
CA ILE A 56 3.97 36.60 -1.00
C ILE A 56 5.49 36.53 -0.76
N ASN A 57 6.08 37.48 -0.03
CA ASN A 57 7.50 37.44 0.31
C ASN A 57 7.88 36.23 1.16
N LYS A 58 6.99 35.76 2.05
CA LYS A 58 7.19 34.53 2.81
C LYS A 58 7.16 33.27 1.93
N LEU A 59 6.40 33.28 0.84
CA LEU A 59 6.21 32.12 -0.04
C LEU A 59 7.21 32.05 -1.20
N ILE A 60 7.97 33.11 -1.45
CA ILE A 60 8.83 33.26 -2.65
C ILE A 60 9.88 32.15 -2.78
N ASP A 61 10.37 31.64 -1.66
CA ASP A 61 11.40 30.59 -1.62
C ASP A 61 10.82 29.19 -1.83
N PHE A 62 9.49 29.03 -1.82
CA PHE A 62 8.81 27.75 -1.90
C PHE A 62 8.18 27.54 -3.29
N LYS A 63 9.02 27.36 -4.31
CA LYS A 63 8.62 27.30 -5.74
C LYS A 63 7.68 26.14 -6.10
N GLU A 64 7.65 25.08 -5.29
CA GLU A 64 6.85 23.87 -5.56
C GLU A 64 5.42 23.93 -5.00
N ILE A 65 5.05 25.04 -4.36
CA ILE A 65 3.72 25.19 -3.76
C ILE A 65 2.75 25.74 -4.79
N ASN A 66 1.62 25.01 -4.97
CA ASN A 66 0.46 25.53 -5.67
C ASN A 66 -0.39 26.32 -4.68
N TYR A 67 -0.36 27.66 -4.75
CA TYR A 67 -1.13 28.48 -3.83
C TYR A 67 -2.00 29.51 -4.53
N SER A 68 -3.06 29.89 -3.84
CA SER A 68 -3.86 31.08 -4.11
C SER A 68 -4.05 31.87 -2.83
N LEU A 69 -4.24 33.16 -2.97
CA LEU A 69 -4.37 34.09 -1.85
C LEU A 69 -5.71 34.82 -1.96
N VAL A 70 -6.47 34.83 -0.86
CA VAL A 70 -7.75 35.50 -0.72
C VAL A 70 -7.70 36.44 0.47
N GLU A 71 -8.05 37.71 0.26
CA GLU A 71 -8.36 38.65 1.34
C GLU A 71 -9.80 38.40 1.81
N PHE A 72 -9.96 38.19 3.09
CA PHE A 72 -11.25 37.74 3.66
C PHE A 72 -11.64 38.53 4.91
N SER A 73 -12.90 38.96 4.93
CA SER A 73 -13.58 39.47 6.12
C SER A 73 -14.90 38.74 6.32
N SER A 74 -15.13 38.25 7.53
CA SER A 74 -16.39 37.60 7.89
C SER A 74 -17.58 38.57 7.82
N ILE A 75 -17.30 39.89 7.82
CA ILE A 75 -18.30 40.98 7.80
C ILE A 75 -18.57 41.41 6.36
N ASN A 76 -17.54 41.64 5.57
CA ASN A 76 -17.62 42.30 4.28
C ASN A 76 -17.54 41.36 3.06
N SER A 77 -16.98 40.13 3.24
CA SER A 77 -16.82 39.22 2.10
C SER A 77 -18.13 38.51 1.75
N ASP A 78 -18.42 38.45 0.44
CA ASP A 78 -19.58 37.69 -0.04
C ASP A 78 -19.34 36.19 0.11
N LYS A 79 -20.20 35.52 0.87
CA LYS A 79 -20.10 34.09 1.18
C LYS A 79 -20.13 33.20 -0.06
N LYS A 80 -20.92 33.53 -1.09
CA LYS A 80 -21.05 32.75 -2.32
C LYS A 80 -19.77 32.80 -3.14
N SER A 81 -19.15 33.97 -3.26
CA SER A 81 -17.88 34.16 -3.94
C SER A 81 -16.76 33.40 -3.25
N VAL A 82 -16.71 33.44 -1.92
CA VAL A 82 -15.72 32.70 -1.14
C VAL A 82 -15.90 31.18 -1.30
N GLN A 83 -17.13 30.67 -1.24
CA GLN A 83 -17.42 29.25 -1.48
C GLN A 83 -16.99 28.82 -2.89
N LYS A 84 -17.23 29.65 -3.89
CA LYS A 84 -16.82 29.38 -5.28
C LYS A 84 -15.29 29.24 -5.40
N ILE A 85 -14.54 30.17 -4.78
CA ILE A 85 -13.07 30.13 -4.78
C ILE A 85 -12.55 28.84 -4.12
N ILE A 86 -13.08 28.49 -2.95
CA ILE A 86 -12.71 27.26 -2.24
C ILE A 86 -12.98 26.03 -3.12
N TYR A 87 -14.18 25.96 -3.73
CA TYR A 87 -14.57 24.86 -4.58
C TYR A 87 -13.64 24.75 -5.81
N GLU A 88 -13.41 25.85 -6.52
CA GLU A 88 -12.55 25.85 -7.71
C GLU A 88 -11.10 25.49 -7.40
N PHE A 89 -10.57 25.93 -6.27
CA PHE A 89 -9.20 25.63 -5.85
C PHE A 89 -9.00 24.14 -5.50
N PHE A 90 -9.95 23.54 -4.80
CA PHE A 90 -9.86 22.15 -4.33
C PHE A 90 -10.56 21.14 -5.26
N ASN A 91 -11.24 21.58 -6.31
CA ASN A 91 -11.93 20.70 -7.26
C ASN A 91 -10.94 20.05 -8.24
N LYS A 92 -9.99 19.30 -7.72
CA LYS A 92 -9.05 18.49 -8.50
C LYS A 92 -9.28 17.02 -8.18
N PRO A 93 -9.05 16.10 -9.17
CA PRO A 93 -9.20 14.67 -8.89
C PRO A 93 -8.26 14.21 -7.78
N GLU A 94 -8.78 13.47 -6.84
CA GLU A 94 -8.03 12.89 -5.72
C GLU A 94 -6.97 11.90 -6.24
N SER A 95 -5.72 12.11 -5.88
CA SER A 95 -4.61 11.19 -6.18
C SER A 95 -4.37 10.16 -5.05
N ASN A 96 -5.43 9.72 -4.37
CA ASN A 96 -5.29 8.85 -3.20
C ASN A 96 -4.86 7.43 -3.58
N ILE A 97 -3.56 7.16 -3.44
CA ILE A 97 -2.91 5.85 -3.58
C ILE A 97 -2.92 5.07 -2.23
N ASN A 98 -3.38 5.69 -1.15
CA ASN A 98 -3.34 5.08 0.18
C ASN A 98 -4.39 3.97 0.35
N PRO A 99 -4.04 2.86 1.02
CA PRO A 99 -5.01 1.84 1.39
C PRO A 99 -6.16 2.43 2.21
N PRO A 100 -7.39 1.85 2.10
CA PRO A 100 -8.53 2.30 2.87
C PRO A 100 -8.23 2.36 4.37
N SER A 101 -8.29 3.54 4.95
CA SER A 101 -7.85 3.78 6.34
C SER A 101 -8.50 5.00 6.98
N LEU A 102 -8.57 4.98 8.31
CA LEU A 102 -8.97 6.10 9.15
C LEU A 102 -8.06 6.17 10.38
N TRP A 103 -7.43 7.31 10.60
CA TRP A 103 -6.74 7.62 11.85
C TRP A 103 -7.70 8.33 12.80
N VAL A 104 -7.88 7.76 13.99
CA VAL A 104 -8.74 8.36 15.03
C VAL A 104 -8.08 9.62 15.58
N ASP A 105 -8.76 10.75 15.49
CA ASP A 105 -8.27 12.03 16.00
C ASP A 105 -8.99 12.53 17.25
N ARG A 106 -10.26 12.15 17.45
CA ARG A 106 -11.02 12.48 18.65
C ARG A 106 -11.82 11.28 19.12
N VAL A 107 -12.00 11.24 20.43
CA VAL A 107 -12.83 10.25 21.13
C VAL A 107 -13.63 11.00 22.17
N PHE A 108 -14.93 10.79 22.20
CA PHE A 108 -15.83 11.38 23.19
C PHE A 108 -17.02 10.46 23.45
N SER A 109 -17.70 10.70 24.55
CA SER A 109 -18.92 9.97 24.90
C SER A 109 -20.12 10.89 24.78
N ILE A 110 -21.20 10.40 24.19
CA ILE A 110 -22.47 11.11 24.06
C ILE A 110 -23.50 10.35 24.89
N GLU A 111 -24.25 11.06 25.73
CA GLU A 111 -25.32 10.47 26.53
C GLU A 111 -26.34 9.78 25.63
N GLY A 112 -26.77 8.56 25.96
CA GLY A 112 -27.68 7.74 25.16
C GLY A 112 -27.09 7.04 23.93
N ILE A 113 -25.97 7.54 23.40
CA ILE A 113 -25.29 6.95 22.23
C ILE A 113 -24.09 6.12 22.65
N GLY A 114 -23.34 6.55 23.69
CA GLY A 114 -22.14 5.91 24.16
C GLY A 114 -20.89 6.52 23.52
N LYS A 115 -19.86 5.68 23.32
CA LYS A 115 -18.56 6.12 22.79
C LYS A 115 -18.62 6.38 21.29
N VAL A 116 -18.12 7.55 20.90
CA VAL A 116 -18.01 8.00 19.52
C VAL A 116 -16.54 8.33 19.21
N ILE A 117 -16.06 7.85 18.09
CA ILE A 117 -14.71 8.17 17.57
C ILE A 117 -14.87 8.93 16.25
N THR A 118 -13.96 9.85 15.99
CA THR A 118 -13.93 10.57 14.71
C THR A 118 -12.57 10.50 14.06
N GLY A 119 -12.55 10.67 12.74
CA GLY A 119 -11.34 10.72 11.92
C GLY A 119 -11.68 11.08 10.49
N THR A 120 -10.65 11.25 9.66
CA THR A 120 -10.82 11.38 8.21
C THR A 120 -10.54 10.03 7.57
N ALA A 121 -11.59 9.44 7.00
CA ALA A 121 -11.46 8.19 6.26
C ALA A 121 -11.00 8.46 4.83
N SER A 122 -10.13 7.61 4.30
CA SER A 122 -9.73 7.65 2.91
C SER A 122 -10.80 7.05 2.01
N LYS A 123 -10.73 7.38 0.72
CA LYS A 123 -11.59 6.79 -0.32
C LYS A 123 -11.57 5.25 -0.27
N ASN A 124 -12.68 4.64 -0.61
CA ASN A 124 -12.89 3.20 -0.64
C ASN A 124 -12.81 2.47 0.72
N MET A 125 -12.86 3.18 1.85
CA MET A 125 -12.99 2.54 3.15
C MET A 125 -14.42 1.98 3.31
N SER A 126 -14.53 0.67 3.61
CA SER A 126 -15.78 -0.01 3.98
C SER A 126 -15.92 -0.08 5.50
N PHE A 127 -17.15 0.02 5.99
CA PHE A 127 -17.45 -0.13 7.42
C PHE A 127 -18.08 -1.49 7.78
N ASP A 128 -18.19 -2.42 6.84
CA ASP A 128 -18.70 -3.77 7.09
C ASP A 128 -17.76 -4.57 7.98
N LYS A 129 -16.45 -4.42 7.72
CA LYS A 129 -15.39 -5.07 8.50
C LYS A 129 -14.24 -4.11 8.72
N VAL A 130 -14.10 -3.64 9.96
CA VAL A 130 -13.07 -2.69 10.35
C VAL A 130 -12.25 -3.25 11.50
N PHE A 131 -10.93 -3.10 11.44
CA PHE A 131 -9.99 -3.52 12.47
C PHE A 131 -9.35 -2.31 13.15
N VAL A 132 -9.19 -2.42 14.46
CA VAL A 132 -8.38 -1.52 15.30
C VAL A 132 -6.97 -2.09 15.34
N ASN A 133 -6.07 -1.59 14.50
CA ASN A 133 -4.77 -2.21 14.26
C ASN A 133 -3.80 -2.14 15.44
N ASP A 134 -3.88 -1.11 16.27
CA ASP A 134 -3.09 -1.01 17.49
C ASP A 134 -3.50 -2.05 18.54
N GLN A 135 -4.75 -2.49 18.54
CA GLN A 135 -5.29 -3.53 19.43
C GLN A 135 -5.38 -4.92 18.76
N GLN A 136 -5.21 -5.02 17.44
CA GLN A 136 -5.34 -6.24 16.65
C GLN A 136 -6.73 -6.90 16.81
N THR A 137 -7.78 -6.09 16.94
CA THR A 137 -9.17 -6.51 17.16
C THR A 137 -10.09 -5.95 16.10
N GLN A 138 -11.22 -6.62 15.86
CA GLN A 138 -12.29 -6.08 15.04
C GLN A 138 -13.12 -5.07 15.82
N LEU A 139 -13.53 -3.99 15.16
CA LEU A 139 -14.34 -2.92 15.72
C LEU A 139 -15.84 -3.27 15.59
N ASP A 140 -16.57 -3.18 16.70
CA ASP A 140 -18.03 -3.34 16.72
C ASP A 140 -18.71 -1.97 16.51
N ILE A 141 -19.15 -1.73 15.30
CA ILE A 141 -19.76 -0.45 14.87
C ILE A 141 -21.27 -0.49 15.09
N ARG A 142 -21.83 0.56 15.71
CA ARG A 142 -23.28 0.79 15.80
C ARG A 142 -23.76 1.56 14.59
N GLU A 143 -23.13 2.70 14.30
CA GLU A 143 -23.53 3.61 13.24
C GLU A 143 -22.33 4.42 12.74
N VAL A 144 -22.40 4.80 11.47
CA VAL A 144 -21.39 5.65 10.81
C VAL A 144 -22.09 6.86 10.22
N GLU A 145 -21.53 8.04 10.47
CA GLU A 145 -22.06 9.31 9.97
C GLU A 145 -20.96 10.13 9.28
N SER A 146 -21.33 10.84 8.23
CA SER A 146 -20.54 11.90 7.61
C SER A 146 -21.36 13.17 7.50
N VAL A 147 -20.89 14.27 8.09
CA VAL A 147 -21.55 15.60 8.04
C VAL A 147 -23.03 15.52 8.45
N GLY A 148 -23.33 14.72 9.50
CA GLY A 148 -24.70 14.55 10.01
C GLY A 148 -25.62 13.66 9.18
N GLN A 149 -25.08 12.97 8.16
CA GLN A 149 -25.82 11.99 7.36
C GLN A 149 -25.31 10.59 7.64
N LYS A 150 -26.23 9.65 7.81
CA LYS A 150 -25.89 8.24 7.98
C LYS A 150 -25.29 7.68 6.69
N LEU A 151 -24.22 6.94 6.85
CA LEU A 151 -23.55 6.22 5.76
C LEU A 151 -23.86 4.73 5.87
N ASN A 152 -24.22 4.13 4.74
CA ASN A 152 -24.58 2.71 4.76
C ASN A 152 -23.37 1.79 4.83
N THR A 153 -22.38 1.87 3.93
CA THR A 153 -21.27 0.90 3.96
C THR A 153 -19.93 1.40 3.40
N LEU A 154 -19.93 2.14 2.30
CA LEU A 154 -18.70 2.49 1.56
C LEU A 154 -18.55 3.99 1.37
N ILE A 155 -17.34 4.50 1.52
CA ILE A 155 -16.98 5.88 1.21
C ILE A 155 -16.47 6.00 -0.21
N THR A 156 -17.09 6.85 -1.01
CA THR A 156 -16.69 7.12 -2.40
C THR A 156 -15.62 8.20 -2.54
N SER A 157 -15.47 9.05 -1.53
CA SER A 157 -14.45 10.10 -1.46
C SER A 157 -13.95 10.27 -0.04
N SER A 158 -12.74 10.80 0.16
CA SER A 158 -12.21 11.09 1.49
C SER A 158 -13.16 11.99 2.27
N SER A 159 -13.56 11.56 3.46
CA SER A 159 -14.63 12.22 4.23
C SER A 159 -14.36 12.23 5.73
N ARG A 160 -14.85 13.27 6.39
CA ARG A 160 -14.90 13.34 7.85
C ARG A 160 -15.97 12.40 8.39
N ILE A 161 -15.58 11.45 9.24
CA ILE A 161 -16.45 10.38 9.71
C ILE A 161 -16.56 10.41 11.23
N ALA A 162 -17.76 10.16 11.74
CA ALA A 162 -18.04 9.82 13.12
C ALA A 162 -18.57 8.37 13.18
N ILE A 163 -18.01 7.58 14.11
CA ILE A 163 -18.37 6.17 14.31
C ILE A 163 -18.83 6.00 15.75
N SER A 164 -20.08 5.61 15.97
CA SER A 164 -20.59 5.19 17.27
C SER A 164 -20.37 3.69 17.46
N LEU A 165 -19.92 3.29 18.65
CA LEU A 165 -19.52 1.91 18.96
C LEU A 165 -20.65 1.15 19.65
N LYS A 166 -20.78 -0.17 19.35
CA LYS A 166 -21.79 -1.03 19.99
C LYS A 166 -21.37 -1.48 21.40
N ASN A 167 -20.12 -1.89 21.54
CA ASN A 167 -19.60 -2.53 22.74
C ASN A 167 -18.17 -2.06 23.05
N ASN A 168 -17.73 -2.24 24.29
CA ASN A 168 -16.39 -1.87 24.76
C ASN A 168 -15.30 -2.95 24.57
N LYS A 169 -15.51 -3.92 23.66
CA LYS A 169 -14.51 -4.97 23.38
C LYS A 169 -13.24 -4.41 22.76
N SER A 170 -13.38 -3.42 21.92
CA SER A 170 -12.27 -2.63 21.37
C SER A 170 -12.44 -1.20 21.82
N ASP A 171 -11.36 -0.61 22.29
CA ASP A 171 -11.36 0.75 22.86
C ASP A 171 -10.36 1.66 22.08
N PRO A 172 -10.66 1.98 20.81
CA PRO A 172 -9.78 2.83 20.02
C PRO A 172 -9.66 4.21 20.66
N GLY A 173 -8.41 4.64 20.86
CA GLY A 173 -8.07 5.96 21.34
C GLY A 173 -7.65 6.90 20.23
N LYS A 174 -7.37 8.17 20.57
CA LYS A 174 -6.69 9.08 19.65
C LYS A 174 -5.35 8.47 19.21
N GLY A 175 -5.08 8.44 17.92
CA GLY A 175 -3.89 7.81 17.33
C GLY A 175 -4.07 6.35 16.91
N SER A 176 -5.24 5.75 17.14
CA SER A 176 -5.56 4.41 16.62
C SER A 176 -5.75 4.45 15.11
N LEU A 177 -5.22 3.44 14.42
CA LEU A 177 -5.42 3.22 12.99
C LEU A 177 -6.53 2.19 12.74
N LEU A 178 -7.55 2.58 11.99
CA LEU A 178 -8.62 1.72 11.52
C LEU A 178 -8.42 1.39 10.04
N THR A 179 -8.59 0.12 9.66
CA THR A 179 -8.47 -0.36 8.28
C THR A 179 -9.38 -1.56 8.02
N ASN A 180 -9.58 -1.91 6.75
CA ASN A 180 -10.37 -3.08 6.37
C ASN A 180 -9.58 -4.41 6.49
N GLN A 181 -8.27 -4.35 6.68
CA GLN A 181 -7.40 -5.52 6.87
C GLN A 181 -6.48 -5.31 8.07
N LEU A 182 -6.16 -6.36 8.80
CA LEU A 182 -5.20 -6.28 9.88
C LEU A 182 -3.81 -5.91 9.34
N ILE A 183 -3.20 -4.92 10.01
CA ILE A 183 -1.84 -4.46 9.73
C ILE A 183 -0.98 -4.78 10.96
N GLU A 184 0.14 -5.42 10.73
CA GLU A 184 1.07 -5.72 11.82
C GLU A 184 1.71 -4.44 12.35
N LYS A 185 1.88 -4.41 13.68
CA LYS A 185 2.61 -3.34 14.34
C LYS A 185 4.09 -3.49 14.12
N THR A 186 4.81 -2.39 13.95
CA THR A 186 6.25 -2.37 13.73
C THR A 186 6.96 -1.46 14.73
N THR A 187 8.20 -1.79 15.05
CA THR A 187 9.10 -0.94 15.82
C THR A 187 10.20 -0.31 14.97
N TYR A 188 10.36 -0.75 13.72
CA TYR A 188 11.36 -0.21 12.80
C TYR A 188 10.72 0.24 11.50
N MET A 189 11.13 1.41 11.05
CA MET A 189 10.72 1.99 9.77
C MET A 189 11.92 2.50 9.00
N LEU A 190 11.85 2.32 7.68
CA LEU A 190 12.71 2.99 6.72
C LEU A 190 11.90 4.09 6.06
N ILE A 191 12.29 5.33 6.27
CA ILE A 191 11.59 6.52 5.78
C ILE A 191 12.42 7.15 4.68
N ARG A 192 11.80 7.41 3.53
CA ARG A 192 12.36 8.28 2.49
C ARG A 192 12.00 9.72 2.83
N PRO A 193 12.97 10.59 3.16
CA PRO A 193 12.69 11.99 3.41
C PRO A 193 12.31 12.70 2.10
N ASN A 194 11.51 13.75 2.21
CA ASN A 194 11.13 14.59 1.07
C ASN A 194 12.25 15.57 0.67
N THR A 195 13.22 15.80 1.57
CA THR A 195 14.37 16.68 1.33
C THR A 195 15.66 16.01 1.75
N ASP A 196 16.77 16.33 1.11
CA ASP A 196 18.11 15.80 1.46
C ASP A 196 18.66 16.38 2.77
N SER A 197 17.92 17.27 3.44
CA SER A 197 18.30 17.92 4.70
C SER A 197 18.31 16.98 5.92
N ALA A 198 18.19 15.68 5.71
CA ALA A 198 18.15 14.67 6.77
C ALA A 198 19.40 14.59 7.67
N LEU A 199 20.50 15.22 7.29
CA LEU A 199 21.74 15.31 8.08
C LEU A 199 21.58 16.03 9.44
N PHE A 200 20.50 16.80 9.61
CA PHE A 200 20.26 17.59 10.82
C PHE A 200 19.62 16.82 11.99
N LEU A 201 19.28 15.53 11.81
CA LEU A 201 18.63 14.71 12.85
C LEU A 201 19.60 14.03 13.82
N GLU A 202 20.90 14.20 13.67
CA GLU A 202 21.91 13.38 14.39
C GLU A 202 21.99 13.65 15.90
N ARG A 203 21.41 14.75 16.40
CA ARG A 203 21.44 15.08 17.85
C ARG A 203 20.14 15.74 18.29
N GLY A 204 19.63 15.31 19.43
CA GLY A 204 18.44 15.86 20.07
C GLY A 204 17.32 14.85 20.25
N THR A 205 16.29 15.27 20.97
CA THR A 205 15.07 14.46 21.16
C THR A 205 14.21 14.55 19.91
N LEU A 206 13.97 13.43 19.29
CA LEU A 206 13.16 13.33 18.08
C LEU A 206 11.77 12.79 18.40
N ARG A 207 10.75 13.43 17.83
CA ARG A 207 9.35 12.98 17.88
C ARG A 207 8.88 12.64 16.46
N ILE A 208 8.15 11.56 16.32
CA ILE A 208 7.51 11.19 15.04
C ILE A 208 5.99 11.35 15.13
N TYR A 209 5.42 11.83 14.06
CA TYR A 209 3.98 11.90 13.82
C TYR A 209 3.61 10.98 12.66
N VAL A 210 2.71 10.03 12.91
CA VAL A 210 2.21 9.05 11.95
C VAL A 210 0.69 9.08 11.98
N GLY A 211 0.06 9.68 10.97
CA GLY A 211 -1.36 10.01 11.06
C GLY A 211 -1.65 10.94 12.23
N THR A 212 -2.49 10.48 13.16
CA THR A 212 -2.79 11.20 14.41
C THR A 212 -2.03 10.66 15.62
N HIS A 213 -1.22 9.60 15.41
CA HIS A 213 -0.34 9.04 16.44
C HIS A 213 0.95 9.84 16.56
N THR A 214 1.45 9.96 17.79
CA THR A 214 2.73 10.62 18.08
C THR A 214 3.49 9.89 19.18
N GLN A 215 4.80 9.76 19.02
CA GLN A 215 5.68 9.24 20.06
C GLN A 215 7.12 9.72 19.89
N ILE A 216 7.94 9.54 20.92
CA ILE A 216 9.38 9.78 20.86
C ILE A 216 10.06 8.66 20.08
N ILE A 217 11.06 9.03 19.29
CA ILE A 217 11.91 8.09 18.55
C ILE A 217 13.01 7.59 19.49
N LYS A 218 13.13 6.27 19.62
CA LYS A 218 14.20 5.66 20.42
C LYS A 218 15.58 5.83 19.78
N LYS A 219 15.64 5.66 18.45
CA LYS A 219 16.88 5.78 17.66
C LYS A 219 16.57 6.18 16.24
N CYS A 220 17.33 7.10 15.70
CA CYS A 220 17.27 7.49 14.30
C CYS A 220 18.68 7.51 13.71
N ARG A 221 18.81 7.03 12.49
CA ARG A 221 20.06 7.07 11.72
C ARG A 221 19.76 7.43 10.27
N THR A 222 20.62 8.23 9.70
CA THR A 222 20.62 8.48 8.26
C THR A 222 21.44 7.39 7.55
N ILE A 223 20.90 6.85 6.48
CA ILE A 223 21.53 5.80 5.69
C ILE A 223 21.37 6.12 4.20
N LYS A 224 22.31 5.63 3.37
CA LYS A 224 22.23 5.76 1.91
C LYS A 224 22.00 4.38 1.29
N ILE A 225 20.94 4.26 0.50
CA ILE A 225 20.65 3.07 -0.30
C ILE A 225 20.48 3.53 -1.75
N ASP A 226 21.21 2.94 -2.68
CA ASP A 226 21.22 3.28 -4.11
C ASP A 226 21.36 4.81 -4.35
N ASN A 227 22.33 5.42 -3.67
CA ASN A 227 22.61 6.86 -3.68
C ASN A 227 21.48 7.76 -3.13
N LYS A 228 20.40 7.19 -2.58
CA LYS A 228 19.30 7.95 -1.98
C LYS A 228 19.37 7.90 -0.45
N MET A 229 19.00 9.03 0.15
CA MET A 229 18.96 9.16 1.60
C MET A 229 17.70 8.54 2.18
N PHE A 230 17.86 7.84 3.30
CA PHE A 230 16.77 7.29 4.12
C PHE A 230 17.04 7.50 5.59
N LEU A 231 15.96 7.52 6.37
CA LEU A 231 16.02 7.48 7.83
C LEU A 231 15.64 6.08 8.31
N LEU A 232 16.54 5.43 9.01
CA LEU A 232 16.23 4.21 9.75
C LEU A 232 15.81 4.62 11.17
N VAL A 233 14.52 4.45 11.45
CA VAL A 233 13.88 4.87 12.69
C VAL A 233 13.52 3.66 13.54
N GLN A 234 13.94 3.66 14.81
CA GLN A 234 13.48 2.74 15.84
C GLN A 234 12.53 3.46 16.77
N LEU A 235 11.33 2.91 16.94
CA LEU A 235 10.31 3.41 17.84
C LEU A 235 10.45 2.83 19.24
N GLU A 236 9.92 3.52 20.26
CA GLU A 236 9.82 2.98 21.62
C GLU A 236 8.72 1.92 21.72
N LYS A 237 7.57 2.20 21.13
CA LYS A 237 6.42 1.28 21.09
C LYS A 237 6.09 0.92 19.65
N SER A 238 5.68 -0.33 19.43
CA SER A 238 5.23 -0.77 18.11
C SER A 238 3.90 -0.12 17.74
N ILE A 239 3.80 0.33 16.50
CA ILE A 239 2.57 0.91 15.93
C ILE A 239 2.26 0.29 14.56
N PRO A 240 1.00 0.24 14.16
CA PRO A 240 0.65 -0.12 12.79
C PRO A 240 1.04 1.03 11.86
N VAL A 241 1.57 0.68 10.68
CA VAL A 241 2.01 1.66 9.68
C VAL A 241 1.60 1.19 8.28
N LEU A 242 1.01 2.09 7.51
CA LEU A 242 0.68 1.84 6.12
C LEU A 242 1.92 1.97 5.22
N SER A 243 1.92 1.23 4.13
CA SER A 243 2.90 1.42 3.06
C SER A 243 2.78 2.83 2.48
N LEU A 244 3.90 3.51 2.25
CA LEU A 244 3.95 4.90 1.79
C LEU A 244 3.25 5.92 2.72
N GLN A 245 2.97 5.52 3.97
CA GLN A 245 2.43 6.44 4.98
C GLN A 245 3.31 7.67 5.09
N LYS A 246 2.72 8.85 4.91
CA LYS A 246 3.39 10.13 5.18
C LYS A 246 3.63 10.27 6.67
N VAL A 247 4.82 10.71 7.02
CA VAL A 247 5.27 10.91 8.41
C VAL A 247 6.03 12.22 8.53
N LEU A 248 5.99 12.80 9.74
CA LEU A 248 6.75 13.97 10.09
C LEU A 248 7.66 13.65 11.28
N VAL A 249 8.94 13.92 11.14
CA VAL A 249 9.92 13.83 12.22
C VAL A 249 10.26 15.22 12.68
N HIS A 250 10.08 15.50 13.96
CA HIS A 250 10.36 16.79 14.60
C HIS A 250 11.54 16.65 15.55
N ASN A 251 12.58 17.40 15.31
CA ASN A 251 13.67 17.59 16.27
C ASN A 251 13.28 18.69 17.27
N LEU A 252 12.90 18.27 18.47
CA LEU A 252 12.41 19.17 19.51
C LEU A 252 13.47 20.16 20.00
N SER A 253 14.75 19.77 19.94
CA SER A 253 15.86 20.63 20.42
C SER A 253 16.21 21.75 19.42
N LYS A 254 15.96 21.52 18.13
CA LYS A 254 16.29 22.45 17.06
C LYS A 254 15.06 23.10 16.41
N ASN A 255 13.87 22.69 16.83
CA ASN A 255 12.59 23.04 16.22
C ASN A 255 12.57 22.86 14.68
N MET A 256 13.12 21.73 14.20
CA MET A 256 13.21 21.40 12.78
C MET A 256 12.31 20.23 12.44
N PHE A 257 11.68 20.32 11.29
CA PHE A 257 10.78 19.29 10.77
C PHE A 257 11.39 18.64 9.51
N ILE A 258 11.25 17.31 9.43
CA ILE A 258 11.55 16.54 8.21
C ILE A 258 10.37 15.65 7.92
N GLY A 259 9.76 15.85 6.78
CA GLY A 259 8.70 14.99 6.27
C GLY A 259 9.26 13.89 5.39
N GLY A 260 8.50 12.81 5.27
CA GLY A 260 8.86 11.71 4.40
C GLY A 260 7.74 10.67 4.30
N SER A 261 8.04 9.59 3.59
CA SER A 261 7.13 8.46 3.43
C SER A 261 7.78 7.16 3.91
N VAL A 262 7.01 6.32 4.60
CA VAL A 262 7.48 5.01 5.04
C VAL A 262 7.56 4.07 3.83
N VAL A 263 8.77 3.75 3.41
CA VAL A 263 9.01 2.86 2.27
C VAL A 263 9.10 1.38 2.68
N HIS A 264 9.49 1.12 3.93
CA HIS A 264 9.51 -0.22 4.49
C HIS A 264 9.34 -0.17 6.01
N SER A 265 8.65 -1.17 6.55
CA SER A 265 8.50 -1.35 8.01
C SER A 265 8.71 -2.81 8.35
N THR A 266 9.35 -3.09 9.50
CA THR A 266 9.70 -4.46 9.86
C THR A 266 9.89 -4.67 11.35
N ASN A 267 9.57 -5.87 11.83
CA ASN A 267 9.98 -6.40 13.12
C ASN A 267 11.03 -7.51 12.96
N ASN A 268 11.46 -7.80 11.73
CA ASN A 268 12.41 -8.87 11.47
C ASN A 268 13.77 -8.57 12.11
N SER A 269 14.08 -9.26 13.20
CA SER A 269 15.29 -9.02 14.00
C SER A 269 16.58 -9.30 13.22
N TYR A 270 16.56 -10.19 12.24
CA TYR A 270 17.72 -10.50 11.39
C TYR A 270 17.99 -9.37 10.41
N LEU A 271 16.95 -8.85 9.75
CA LEU A 271 17.06 -7.68 8.89
C LEU A 271 17.53 -6.46 9.68
N ILE A 272 16.93 -6.22 10.86
CA ILE A 272 17.31 -5.11 11.75
C ILE A 272 18.80 -5.21 12.15
N LYS A 273 19.28 -6.41 12.52
CA LYS A 273 20.69 -6.64 12.85
C LYS A 273 21.60 -6.36 11.64
N LYS A 274 21.21 -6.82 10.46
CA LYS A 274 21.94 -6.58 9.21
C LYS A 274 22.01 -5.09 8.90
N LEU A 275 20.87 -4.40 8.90
CA LEU A 275 20.82 -2.97 8.70
C LEU A 275 21.69 -2.20 9.72
N ASN A 276 21.63 -2.55 10.99
CA ASN A 276 22.45 -1.91 12.03
C ASN A 276 23.96 -2.19 11.91
N ARG A 277 24.35 -3.35 11.39
CA ARG A 277 25.76 -3.72 11.20
C ARG A 277 26.35 -3.01 9.98
N ASP A 278 25.67 -3.11 8.85
CA ASP A 278 26.18 -2.66 7.56
C ASP A 278 26.16 -1.11 7.47
N PHE A 279 25.31 -0.45 8.26
CA PHE A 279 25.22 1.03 8.32
C PHE A 279 26.16 1.70 9.34
N ARG A 280 27.08 0.98 9.94
CA ARG A 280 28.17 1.63 10.70
C ARG A 280 29.17 2.33 9.81
N MET A 281 29.19 2.03 8.50
CA MET A 281 30.01 2.67 7.48
C MET A 281 29.20 3.73 6.73
N LYS A 282 29.82 4.86 6.44
CA LYS A 282 29.20 6.00 5.68
C LYS A 282 28.97 5.68 4.20
N ASP A 283 29.10 4.43 3.79
CA ASP A 283 29.11 4.01 2.40
C ASP A 283 27.69 3.81 1.85
N ASN A 284 27.55 4.16 0.57
CA ASN A 284 26.35 3.87 -0.19
C ASN A 284 26.17 2.36 -0.35
N ILE A 285 25.03 1.82 0.07
CA ILE A 285 24.72 0.40 0.00
C ILE A 285 23.75 0.15 -1.14
N ASN A 286 24.07 -0.84 -1.97
CA ASN A 286 23.14 -1.29 -3.01
C ASN A 286 21.99 -2.08 -2.36
N SER A 287 20.74 -1.75 -2.70
CA SER A 287 19.54 -2.42 -2.20
C SER A 287 19.57 -3.93 -2.46
N GLU A 288 20.14 -4.37 -3.57
CA GLU A 288 20.28 -5.77 -3.95
C GLU A 288 21.23 -6.56 -3.01
N LYS A 289 22.23 -5.89 -2.43
CA LYS A 289 23.10 -6.51 -1.41
C LYS A 289 22.40 -6.69 -0.06
N ILE A 290 21.37 -5.88 0.20
CA ILE A 290 20.58 -5.98 1.42
C ILE A 290 19.47 -7.00 1.23
N PHE A 291 18.75 -6.91 0.12
CA PHE A 291 17.54 -7.67 -0.15
C PHE A 291 17.68 -8.50 -1.41
N THR A 292 17.56 -9.81 -1.31
CA THR A 292 17.36 -10.69 -2.48
C THR A 292 15.98 -10.42 -3.09
N LEU A 293 14.97 -10.17 -2.23
CA LEU A 293 13.64 -9.74 -2.60
C LEU A 293 13.48 -8.28 -2.17
N ILE A 294 13.57 -7.38 -3.13
CA ILE A 294 13.54 -5.93 -2.88
C ILE A 294 12.10 -5.48 -2.62
N PRO A 295 11.80 -4.85 -1.47
CA PRO A 295 10.48 -4.28 -1.23
C PRO A 295 10.09 -3.27 -2.32
N GLU A 296 8.84 -3.33 -2.79
CA GLU A 296 8.32 -2.52 -3.90
C GLU A 296 8.64 -1.02 -3.78
N ASN A 297 8.48 -0.47 -2.59
CA ASN A 297 8.70 0.96 -2.36
C ASN A 297 10.18 1.39 -2.28
N LEU A 298 11.10 0.43 -2.26
CA LEU A 298 12.55 0.68 -2.35
C LEU A 298 13.06 0.65 -3.79
N LEU A 299 12.32 0.02 -4.70
CA LEU A 299 12.72 0.00 -6.10
C LEU A 299 12.54 1.40 -6.71
N THR A 300 13.64 2.06 -7.01
CA THR A 300 13.69 3.46 -7.43
C THR A 300 13.87 3.65 -8.92
N SER A 301 14.17 2.59 -9.65
CA SER A 301 14.41 2.57 -11.10
C SER A 301 13.32 1.81 -11.84
N ASN A 302 13.27 2.03 -13.15
CA ASN A 302 12.38 1.34 -14.08
C ASN A 302 12.38 -0.17 -13.76
N SER A 303 11.20 -0.76 -13.57
CA SER A 303 11.01 -2.19 -13.27
C SER A 303 11.44 -3.14 -14.42
N LYS A 304 12.02 -2.61 -15.51
CA LYS A 304 12.60 -3.41 -16.59
C LYS A 304 13.71 -4.31 -16.04
N GLY A 305 13.57 -5.61 -16.23
CA GLY A 305 14.53 -6.61 -15.73
C GLY A 305 14.21 -7.18 -14.34
N PHE A 306 13.10 -6.76 -13.70
CA PHE A 306 12.62 -7.30 -12.45
C PHE A 306 11.27 -8.00 -12.63
N LYS A 307 11.08 -9.11 -11.90
CA LYS A 307 9.79 -9.79 -11.76
C LYS A 307 9.13 -9.36 -10.45
N ARG A 308 7.86 -9.00 -10.49
CA ARG A 308 7.06 -8.69 -9.29
C ARG A 308 6.58 -9.98 -8.63
N ILE A 309 6.74 -10.08 -7.31
CA ILE A 309 6.28 -11.18 -6.49
C ILE A 309 5.56 -10.60 -5.27
N GLY A 310 4.24 -10.47 -5.37
CA GLY A 310 3.45 -9.79 -4.33
C GLY A 310 3.91 -8.34 -4.11
N LYS A 311 4.46 -8.05 -2.94
CA LYS A 311 4.99 -6.73 -2.55
C LYS A 311 6.51 -6.58 -2.76
N PHE A 312 7.13 -7.52 -3.46
CA PHE A 312 8.57 -7.56 -3.68
C PHE A 312 8.90 -7.63 -5.16
N PHE A 313 10.13 -7.27 -5.47
CA PHE A 313 10.73 -7.43 -6.79
C PHE A 313 12.01 -8.27 -6.68
N ILE A 314 12.24 -9.12 -7.67
CA ILE A 314 13.47 -9.86 -7.84
C ILE A 314 13.99 -9.65 -9.26
N LYS A 315 15.31 -9.58 -9.44
CA LYS A 315 15.90 -9.58 -10.79
C LYS A 315 15.57 -10.87 -11.53
N ASN A 316 15.20 -10.77 -12.80
CA ASN A 316 14.88 -11.95 -13.62
C ASN A 316 16.00 -12.99 -13.63
N ASN A 317 17.25 -12.54 -13.65
CA ASN A 317 18.41 -13.44 -13.62
C ASN A 317 18.60 -14.13 -12.26
N ASP A 318 18.21 -13.46 -11.17
CA ASP A 318 18.40 -13.97 -9.81
C ASP A 318 17.29 -14.96 -9.41
N LEU A 319 16.16 -14.97 -10.13
CA LEU A 319 15.04 -15.86 -9.84
C LEU A 319 15.43 -17.34 -9.99
N LYS A 320 16.12 -17.68 -11.07
CA LYS A 320 16.62 -19.05 -11.30
C LYS A 320 17.65 -19.45 -10.25
N THR A 321 18.61 -18.57 -9.97
CA THR A 321 19.62 -18.78 -8.94
C THR A 321 19.01 -18.97 -7.56
N LEU A 322 17.94 -18.22 -7.25
CA LEU A 322 17.20 -18.38 -6.01
C LEU A 322 16.51 -19.74 -5.94
N GLU A 323 15.85 -20.16 -7.03
CA GLU A 323 15.20 -21.47 -7.11
C GLU A 323 16.22 -22.61 -6.91
N GLU A 324 17.36 -22.56 -7.60
CA GLU A 324 18.46 -23.54 -7.46
C GLU A 324 19.03 -23.56 -6.04
N ASN A 325 19.24 -22.41 -5.43
CA ASN A 325 19.71 -22.30 -4.05
C ASN A 325 18.69 -22.90 -3.05
N ILE A 326 17.40 -22.67 -3.25
CA ILE A 326 16.36 -23.27 -2.42
C ILE A 326 16.37 -24.80 -2.63
N LYS A 327 16.46 -25.27 -3.87
CA LYS A 327 16.49 -26.68 -4.20
C LYS A 327 17.69 -27.40 -3.55
N SER A 328 18.88 -26.82 -3.62
CA SER A 328 20.08 -27.40 -2.98
C SER A 328 20.03 -27.43 -1.45
N ASN A 329 19.19 -26.61 -0.82
CA ASN A 329 19.07 -26.48 0.63
C ASN A 329 17.76 -27.06 1.20
N ILE A 330 16.98 -27.82 0.43
CA ILE A 330 15.65 -28.34 0.84
C ILE A 330 15.70 -29.06 2.21
N ILE A 331 16.73 -29.88 2.44
CA ILE A 331 16.88 -30.63 3.69
C ILE A 331 17.06 -29.68 4.89
N GLU A 332 17.92 -28.68 4.75
CA GLU A 332 18.16 -27.69 5.81
C GLU A 332 16.92 -26.81 6.04
N ILE A 333 16.26 -26.40 4.97
CA ILE A 333 15.04 -25.59 5.01
C ILE A 333 13.93 -26.33 5.76
N ASN A 334 13.68 -27.60 5.41
CA ASN A 334 12.65 -28.41 6.04
C ASN A 334 12.98 -28.73 7.49
N LYS A 335 14.26 -28.94 7.83
CA LYS A 335 14.72 -29.15 9.21
C LYS A 335 14.56 -27.89 10.07
N SER A 336 14.82 -26.72 9.52
CA SER A 336 14.71 -25.43 10.22
C SER A 336 13.26 -24.93 10.31
N GLY A 337 12.36 -25.53 9.54
CA GLY A 337 11.01 -25.01 9.27
C GLY A 337 11.02 -23.96 8.16
N VAL A 338 10.20 -24.16 7.14
CA VAL A 338 10.17 -23.34 5.91
C VAL A 338 10.00 -21.87 6.22
N GLY A 339 8.99 -21.50 7.01
CA GLY A 339 8.75 -20.11 7.40
C GLY A 339 9.94 -19.49 8.16
N SER A 340 10.54 -20.24 9.10
CA SER A 340 11.68 -19.77 9.90
C SER A 340 12.92 -19.52 9.04
N TYR A 341 13.22 -20.42 8.09
CA TYR A 341 14.37 -20.27 7.20
C TYR A 341 14.24 -19.00 6.33
N PHE A 342 13.08 -18.78 5.71
CA PHE A 342 12.86 -17.63 4.85
C PHE A 342 12.79 -16.31 5.63
N TYR A 343 12.20 -16.32 6.81
CA TYR A 343 12.22 -15.18 7.71
C TYR A 343 13.65 -14.74 8.08
N LYS A 344 14.53 -15.70 8.31
CA LYS A 344 15.93 -15.44 8.68
C LYS A 344 16.80 -14.99 7.50
N ASN A 345 16.67 -15.66 6.34
CA ASN A 345 17.60 -15.50 5.24
C ASN A 345 17.13 -14.54 4.16
N PHE A 346 15.80 -14.40 3.98
CA PHE A 346 15.19 -13.54 2.96
C PHE A 346 14.34 -12.41 3.53
N TYR A 347 14.16 -12.38 4.86
CA TYR A 347 13.43 -11.35 5.60
C TYR A 347 11.95 -11.25 5.24
N ILE A 348 11.38 -12.32 4.69
CA ILE A 348 9.98 -12.41 4.28
C ILE A 348 9.20 -13.35 5.22
N GLU A 349 7.90 -13.13 5.30
CA GLU A 349 7.01 -13.98 6.07
C GLU A 349 6.43 -15.12 5.25
N GLU A 350 5.93 -16.16 5.92
CA GLU A 350 5.44 -17.37 5.29
C GLU A 350 4.33 -17.14 4.25
N LYS A 351 3.42 -16.19 4.50
CA LYS A 351 2.35 -15.84 3.55
C LYS A 351 2.88 -15.31 2.21
N GLU A 352 4.01 -14.63 2.22
CA GLU A 352 4.65 -14.07 1.02
C GLU A 352 5.54 -15.09 0.34
N LEU A 353 6.14 -15.97 1.13
CA LEU A 353 6.85 -17.13 0.63
C LEU A 353 5.95 -18.03 -0.23
N LYS A 354 4.71 -18.30 0.23
CA LYS A 354 3.74 -19.11 -0.55
C LYS A 354 3.49 -18.52 -1.93
N LYS A 355 3.46 -17.19 -2.06
CA LYS A 355 3.33 -16.51 -3.36
C LYS A 355 4.60 -16.64 -4.21
N LEU A 356 5.77 -16.56 -3.59
CA LEU A 356 7.05 -16.71 -4.28
C LEU A 356 7.22 -18.12 -4.87
N ILE A 357 6.90 -19.15 -4.09
CA ILE A 357 7.13 -20.56 -4.52
C ILE A 357 6.19 -20.99 -5.64
N VAL A 358 4.99 -20.41 -5.75
CA VAL A 358 4.09 -20.68 -6.90
C VAL A 358 4.76 -20.37 -8.25
N ASP A 359 5.69 -19.42 -8.26
CA ASP A 359 6.42 -19.03 -9.47
C ASP A 359 7.59 -19.98 -9.84
N PHE A 360 7.95 -20.91 -8.95
CA PHE A 360 9.04 -21.86 -9.20
C PHE A 360 8.53 -23.13 -9.87
N LYS A 361 9.28 -23.60 -10.84
CA LYS A 361 8.93 -24.81 -11.62
C LYS A 361 9.40 -26.10 -10.96
N SER A 362 10.56 -26.08 -10.30
CA SER A 362 11.24 -27.27 -9.78
C SER A 362 10.87 -27.62 -8.33
N ILE A 363 10.19 -26.75 -7.61
CA ILE A 363 9.85 -26.94 -6.19
C ILE A 363 8.42 -26.51 -5.90
N LYS A 364 7.83 -27.09 -4.85
CA LYS A 364 6.50 -26.71 -4.31
C LYS A 364 6.45 -26.87 -2.80
N ILE A 365 5.48 -26.26 -2.15
CA ILE A 365 5.17 -26.50 -0.75
C ILE A 365 4.09 -27.58 -0.65
N GLN A 366 4.38 -28.62 0.13
CA GLN A 366 3.45 -29.68 0.47
C GLN A 366 3.55 -30.01 1.96
N LYS A 367 2.43 -29.89 2.70
CA LYS A 367 2.37 -30.10 4.17
C LYS A 367 3.46 -29.35 4.93
N ASP A 368 3.58 -28.03 4.63
CA ASP A 368 4.56 -27.11 5.22
C ASP A 368 6.05 -27.50 5.01
N GLN A 369 6.30 -28.34 4.03
CA GLN A 369 7.66 -28.69 3.58
C GLN A 369 7.85 -28.27 2.12
N ILE A 370 9.06 -27.89 1.76
CA ILE A 370 9.47 -27.75 0.36
C ILE A 370 9.84 -29.14 -0.15
N VAL A 371 9.22 -29.50 -1.26
CA VAL A 371 9.51 -30.74 -1.97
C VAL A 371 9.87 -30.42 -3.41
N GLU A 372 10.76 -31.22 -3.99
CA GLU A 372 11.04 -31.11 -5.42
C GLU A 372 9.80 -31.49 -6.23
N ASN A 373 9.48 -30.69 -7.22
CA ASN A 373 8.62 -31.15 -8.30
C ASN A 373 9.44 -32.17 -9.09
N LYS A 374 9.04 -33.41 -9.11
CA LYS A 374 9.55 -34.35 -10.11
C LYS A 374 9.13 -33.82 -11.47
N ILE A 375 10.05 -33.13 -12.14
CA ILE A 375 9.90 -32.80 -13.55
C ILE A 375 10.04 -34.16 -14.23
N LEU A 376 8.90 -34.76 -14.58
CA LEU A 376 8.90 -35.93 -15.45
C LEU A 376 9.31 -35.39 -16.83
N ASP A 377 10.16 -36.15 -17.54
CA ASP A 377 10.58 -35.75 -18.87
C ASP A 377 9.35 -35.46 -19.75
N ILE A 378 9.36 -34.25 -20.35
CA ILE A 378 8.27 -33.83 -21.22
C ILE A 378 8.48 -34.54 -22.56
N ASP A 379 7.55 -35.41 -22.92
CA ASP A 379 7.48 -35.92 -24.28
C ASP A 379 7.08 -34.79 -25.23
N SER A 380 8.08 -34.19 -25.89
CA SER A 380 7.90 -33.06 -26.78
C SER A 380 7.06 -33.39 -28.03
N GLN A 381 7.07 -34.64 -28.45
CA GLN A 381 6.26 -35.11 -29.56
C GLN A 381 4.79 -35.19 -29.16
N LEU A 382 4.51 -35.79 -28.00
CA LEU A 382 3.18 -35.85 -27.44
C LEU A 382 2.62 -34.47 -27.14
N LEU A 383 3.44 -33.56 -26.58
CA LEU A 383 3.02 -32.19 -26.33
C LEU A 383 2.63 -31.46 -27.62
N ALA A 384 3.44 -31.62 -28.69
CA ALA A 384 3.14 -31.02 -29.99
C ALA A 384 1.85 -31.59 -30.59
N GLU A 385 1.64 -32.89 -30.49
CA GLU A 385 0.43 -33.54 -30.96
C GLU A 385 -0.82 -33.08 -30.22
N VAL A 386 -0.78 -33.04 -28.89
CA VAL A 386 -1.90 -32.57 -28.05
C VAL A 386 -2.17 -31.09 -28.30
N LYS A 387 -1.14 -30.24 -28.41
CA LYS A 387 -1.30 -28.82 -28.78
C LYS A 387 -1.93 -28.65 -30.17
N SER A 388 -1.54 -29.47 -31.14
CA SER A 388 -2.13 -29.46 -32.49
C SER A 388 -3.63 -29.79 -32.45
N GLN A 389 -4.05 -30.74 -31.61
CA GLN A 389 -5.46 -31.07 -31.47
C GLN A 389 -6.26 -30.02 -30.69
N LEU A 390 -5.63 -29.36 -29.71
CA LEU A 390 -6.23 -28.23 -29.00
C LEU A 390 -6.44 -27.02 -29.92
N GLY A 391 -5.59 -26.85 -30.95
CA GLY A 391 -5.58 -25.66 -31.78
C GLY A 391 -5.18 -24.41 -31.05
N ASN A 392 -5.34 -23.25 -31.70
CA ASN A 392 -5.00 -21.94 -31.12
C ASN A 392 -6.23 -21.16 -30.61
N ALA A 393 -7.44 -21.69 -30.86
CA ALA A 393 -8.67 -21.00 -30.49
C ALA A 393 -9.15 -21.39 -29.09
N LEU A 394 -9.65 -20.42 -28.33
CA LEU A 394 -10.22 -20.65 -27.00
C LEU A 394 -11.47 -21.56 -27.02
N ASN A 395 -12.12 -21.74 -28.18
CA ASN A 395 -13.17 -22.76 -28.41
C ASN A 395 -12.52 -24.15 -28.56
N VAL A 396 -11.98 -24.67 -27.48
CA VAL A 396 -11.20 -25.91 -27.50
C VAL A 396 -12.10 -27.10 -27.81
N ASN A 397 -11.72 -27.88 -28.81
CA ASN A 397 -12.30 -29.21 -29.01
C ASN A 397 -11.95 -30.10 -27.82
N GLU A 398 -12.92 -30.86 -27.34
CA GLU A 398 -12.69 -31.84 -26.27
C GLU A 398 -11.65 -32.86 -26.74
N VAL A 399 -10.42 -32.72 -26.25
CA VAL A 399 -9.36 -33.68 -26.58
C VAL A 399 -9.56 -34.95 -25.75
N ASP A 400 -9.70 -36.08 -26.41
CA ASP A 400 -9.76 -37.37 -25.74
C ASP A 400 -8.38 -37.83 -25.30
N LEU A 401 -8.00 -37.39 -24.09
CA LEU A 401 -6.71 -37.75 -23.47
C LEU A 401 -6.55 -39.25 -23.17
N LYS A 402 -7.61 -40.02 -23.20
CA LYS A 402 -7.55 -41.48 -22.94
C LYS A 402 -6.83 -42.26 -24.03
N LYS A 403 -6.60 -41.67 -25.18
CA LYS A 403 -5.85 -42.25 -26.29
C LYS A 403 -4.36 -42.31 -26.06
N TYR A 404 -3.86 -41.56 -25.09
CA TYR A 404 -2.44 -41.40 -24.82
C TYR A 404 -2.01 -42.13 -23.56
N ASP A 405 -0.72 -42.39 -23.42
CA ASP A 405 -0.15 -42.95 -22.22
C ASP A 405 -0.46 -42.10 -21.00
N THR A 406 -0.95 -42.77 -19.95
CA THR A 406 -1.43 -42.08 -18.75
C THR A 406 -0.30 -41.34 -18.02
N GLU A 407 0.91 -41.93 -17.99
CA GLU A 407 2.05 -41.31 -17.31
C GLU A 407 2.59 -40.10 -18.10
N ALA A 408 2.65 -40.20 -19.42
CA ALA A 408 3.08 -39.13 -20.30
C ALA A 408 2.09 -37.92 -20.21
N ILE A 409 0.78 -38.16 -20.24
CA ILE A 409 -0.23 -37.11 -20.05
C ILE A 409 -0.15 -36.51 -18.64
N LYS A 410 0.05 -37.31 -17.62
CA LYS A 410 0.24 -36.83 -16.24
C LYS A 410 1.48 -35.92 -16.14
N SER A 411 2.56 -36.27 -16.85
CA SER A 411 3.76 -35.43 -16.96
C SER A 411 3.43 -34.04 -17.54
N LEU A 412 2.65 -33.95 -18.61
CA LEU A 412 2.26 -32.69 -19.23
C LEU A 412 1.44 -31.80 -18.27
N PHE A 413 0.54 -32.37 -17.47
CA PHE A 413 -0.20 -31.65 -16.44
C PHE A 413 0.70 -31.21 -15.29
N MET A 414 1.57 -32.08 -14.82
CA MET A 414 2.47 -31.76 -13.71
C MET A 414 3.49 -30.67 -14.05
N ASN A 415 3.91 -30.61 -15.31
CA ASN A 415 4.83 -29.59 -15.81
C ASN A 415 4.12 -28.29 -16.24
N GLY A 416 2.79 -28.21 -16.10
CA GLY A 416 2.00 -27.02 -16.46
C GLY A 416 1.85 -26.80 -17.97
N CYS A 417 2.29 -27.75 -18.82
CA CYS A 417 2.12 -27.66 -20.27
C CYS A 417 0.64 -27.79 -20.68
N LEU A 418 -0.12 -28.53 -19.89
CA LEU A 418 -1.57 -28.65 -19.97
C LEU A 418 -2.21 -28.28 -18.64
N LEU A 419 -3.34 -27.60 -18.70
CA LEU A 419 -4.11 -27.16 -17.54
C LEU A 419 -5.53 -27.70 -17.62
N ARG A 420 -6.03 -28.23 -16.51
CA ARG A 420 -7.37 -28.78 -16.44
C ARG A 420 -8.35 -27.73 -15.93
N VAL A 421 -9.20 -27.25 -16.79
CA VAL A 421 -10.26 -26.29 -16.47
C VAL A 421 -11.46 -27.01 -15.83
N THR A 422 -11.94 -28.06 -16.50
CA THR A 422 -12.99 -28.95 -15.97
C THR A 422 -12.61 -30.40 -16.22
N LYS A 423 -13.51 -31.34 -15.89
CA LYS A 423 -13.30 -32.75 -16.19
C LYS A 423 -13.09 -33.00 -17.70
N ASN A 424 -13.70 -32.17 -18.56
CA ASN A 424 -13.73 -32.36 -20.01
C ASN A 424 -12.97 -31.24 -20.77
N ILE A 425 -12.61 -30.14 -20.13
CA ILE A 425 -11.94 -29.01 -20.76
C ILE A 425 -10.50 -28.98 -20.28
N VAL A 426 -9.58 -29.06 -21.22
CA VAL A 426 -8.13 -28.94 -21.03
C VAL A 426 -7.62 -27.85 -21.95
N ILE A 427 -6.69 -27.05 -21.45
CA ILE A 427 -6.06 -25.95 -22.19
C ILE A 427 -4.54 -26.03 -22.09
N SER A 428 -3.85 -25.41 -23.01
CA SER A 428 -2.40 -25.20 -22.96
C SER A 428 -2.06 -23.92 -22.19
N GLU A 429 -0.78 -23.71 -21.87
CA GLU A 429 -0.27 -22.47 -21.31
C GLU A 429 -0.56 -21.27 -22.25
N ASP A 430 -0.50 -21.48 -23.57
CA ASP A 430 -0.78 -20.44 -24.55
C ASP A 430 -2.24 -19.95 -24.48
N HIS A 431 -3.19 -20.85 -24.28
CA HIS A 431 -4.60 -20.51 -24.07
C HIS A 431 -4.81 -19.72 -22.74
N LYS A 432 -4.09 -20.11 -21.67
CA LYS A 432 -4.14 -19.36 -20.40
C LYS A 432 -3.65 -17.93 -20.60
N ASN A 433 -2.57 -17.73 -21.34
CA ASN A 433 -2.03 -16.40 -21.63
C ASN A 433 -3.05 -15.55 -22.42
N GLN A 434 -3.69 -16.12 -23.45
CA GLN A 434 -4.76 -15.44 -24.19
C GLN A 434 -5.94 -15.06 -23.29
N LEU A 435 -6.37 -15.95 -22.37
CA LEU A 435 -7.43 -15.63 -21.41
C LEU A 435 -7.03 -14.47 -20.49
N THR A 436 -5.77 -14.44 -20.04
CA THR A 436 -5.27 -13.35 -19.20
C THR A 436 -5.23 -12.02 -19.96
N GLU A 437 -4.78 -12.01 -21.22
CA GLU A 437 -4.79 -10.82 -22.06
C GLU A 437 -6.22 -10.28 -22.30
N ILE A 438 -7.20 -11.17 -22.45
CA ILE A 438 -8.61 -10.76 -22.56
C ILE A 438 -9.09 -10.12 -21.25
N ILE A 439 -8.78 -10.71 -20.09
CA ILE A 439 -9.12 -10.13 -18.78
C ILE A 439 -8.49 -8.76 -18.61
N ASP A 440 -7.21 -8.60 -18.94
CA ASP A 440 -6.48 -7.33 -18.84
C ASP A 440 -7.07 -6.22 -19.74
N SER A 441 -7.79 -6.61 -20.80
CA SER A 441 -8.51 -5.67 -21.69
C SER A 441 -9.89 -5.26 -21.19
N LEU A 442 -10.43 -5.95 -20.17
CA LEU A 442 -11.73 -5.65 -19.57
C LEU A 442 -11.61 -4.63 -18.43
N PRO A 443 -12.69 -3.92 -18.09
CA PRO A 443 -12.69 -3.06 -16.90
C PRO A 443 -12.51 -3.86 -15.61
N ASP A 444 -12.07 -3.21 -14.53
CA ASP A 444 -11.85 -3.84 -13.20
C ASP A 444 -13.07 -4.62 -12.67
N LYS A 445 -14.26 -4.24 -13.10
CA LYS A 445 -15.52 -4.98 -12.84
C LYS A 445 -16.21 -5.26 -14.17
N PHE A 446 -16.39 -6.51 -14.45
CA PHE A 446 -17.04 -6.98 -15.68
C PHE A 446 -18.02 -8.13 -15.35
N SER A 447 -18.97 -8.33 -16.26
CA SER A 447 -19.92 -9.44 -16.18
C SER A 447 -19.47 -10.62 -17.03
N VAL A 448 -20.12 -11.79 -16.84
CA VAL A 448 -19.93 -12.96 -17.72
C VAL A 448 -20.29 -12.60 -19.18
N THR A 449 -21.21 -11.67 -19.38
CA THR A 449 -21.61 -11.21 -20.73
C THR A 449 -20.47 -10.44 -21.40
N ASP A 450 -19.86 -9.49 -20.67
CA ASP A 450 -18.73 -8.69 -21.18
C ASP A 450 -17.55 -9.60 -21.57
N PHE A 451 -17.23 -10.57 -20.71
CA PHE A 451 -16.18 -11.55 -21.01
C PHE A 451 -16.51 -12.41 -22.25
N LYS A 452 -17.78 -12.81 -22.43
CA LYS A 452 -18.21 -13.54 -23.62
C LYS A 452 -18.08 -12.73 -24.90
N GLU A 453 -18.48 -11.46 -24.87
CA GLU A 453 -18.39 -10.57 -26.03
C GLU A 453 -16.95 -10.35 -26.44
N GLN A 454 -16.08 -10.03 -25.45
CA GLN A 454 -14.66 -9.79 -25.69
C GLN A 454 -13.91 -11.05 -26.14
N SER A 455 -14.23 -12.21 -25.60
CA SER A 455 -13.57 -13.47 -25.91
C SER A 455 -14.19 -14.21 -27.11
N SER A 456 -15.35 -13.80 -27.59
CA SER A 456 -16.16 -14.51 -28.60
C SER A 456 -16.51 -15.96 -28.19
N LEU A 457 -16.57 -16.24 -26.89
CA LEU A 457 -16.84 -17.57 -26.35
C LEU A 457 -18.33 -17.80 -26.10
N THR A 458 -18.75 -19.05 -26.25
CA THR A 458 -20.08 -19.46 -25.81
C THR A 458 -20.11 -19.62 -24.28
N ARG A 459 -21.30 -19.57 -23.69
CA ARG A 459 -21.49 -19.74 -22.24
C ARG A 459 -20.91 -21.03 -21.69
N LYS A 460 -20.88 -22.09 -22.52
CA LYS A 460 -20.31 -23.41 -22.20
C LYS A 460 -18.82 -23.31 -21.82
N TYR A 461 -18.07 -22.39 -22.42
CA TYR A 461 -16.64 -22.21 -22.15
C TYR A 461 -16.37 -21.01 -21.24
N ALA A 462 -17.11 -19.91 -21.41
CA ALA A 462 -16.87 -18.69 -20.65
C ALA A 462 -16.98 -18.89 -19.13
N ILE A 463 -18.01 -19.58 -18.66
CA ILE A 463 -18.20 -19.81 -17.21
C ILE A 463 -17.08 -20.67 -16.62
N PRO A 464 -16.75 -21.87 -17.20
CA PRO A 464 -15.63 -22.66 -16.71
C PRO A 464 -14.29 -21.94 -16.73
N TYR A 465 -14.04 -21.09 -17.73
CA TYR A 465 -12.80 -20.32 -17.77
C TYR A 465 -12.73 -19.27 -16.67
N LEU A 466 -13.81 -18.54 -16.39
CA LEU A 466 -13.86 -17.60 -15.29
C LEU A 466 -13.68 -18.30 -13.93
N GLU A 467 -14.34 -19.44 -13.72
CA GLU A 467 -14.16 -20.23 -12.51
C GLU A 467 -12.72 -20.77 -12.36
N PHE A 468 -12.08 -21.11 -13.47
CA PHE A 468 -10.67 -21.50 -13.50
C PHE A 468 -9.77 -20.32 -13.16
N LEU A 469 -10.00 -19.14 -13.75
CA LEU A 469 -9.24 -17.92 -13.47
C LEU A 469 -9.41 -17.44 -12.02
N ASP A 470 -10.60 -17.61 -11.44
CA ASP A 470 -10.84 -17.37 -10.00
C ASP A 470 -10.00 -18.29 -9.12
N LYS A 471 -9.89 -19.57 -9.47
CA LYS A 471 -9.02 -20.54 -8.75
C LYS A 471 -7.53 -20.18 -8.89
N GLU A 472 -7.13 -19.68 -10.05
CA GLU A 472 -5.76 -19.20 -10.32
C GLU A 472 -5.48 -17.80 -9.71
N LEU A 473 -6.47 -17.20 -9.04
CA LEU A 473 -6.39 -15.85 -8.43
C LEU A 473 -6.12 -14.71 -9.44
N VAL A 474 -6.47 -14.93 -10.71
CA VAL A 474 -6.43 -13.91 -11.78
C VAL A 474 -7.68 -13.03 -11.70
N THR A 475 -8.83 -13.63 -11.43
CA THR A 475 -10.11 -12.94 -11.20
C THR A 475 -10.66 -13.26 -9.82
N GLN A 476 -11.72 -12.55 -9.42
CA GLN A 476 -12.46 -12.84 -8.19
C GLN A 476 -13.93 -12.64 -8.43
N LYS A 477 -14.71 -13.72 -8.26
CA LYS A 477 -16.16 -13.63 -8.30
C LYS A 477 -16.69 -12.77 -7.17
N ILE A 478 -17.49 -11.76 -7.51
CA ILE A 478 -18.21 -10.91 -6.57
C ILE A 478 -19.68 -11.37 -6.62
N ASP A 479 -20.17 -11.95 -5.53
CA ASP A 479 -21.59 -12.31 -5.45
C ASP A 479 -22.41 -11.01 -5.47
N SER A 480 -23.32 -10.90 -6.43
CA SER A 480 -24.33 -9.85 -6.43
C SER A 480 -25.32 -10.15 -5.30
N SER A 481 -25.27 -9.35 -4.23
CA SER A 481 -26.26 -9.32 -3.16
C SER A 481 -27.63 -8.90 -3.69
#